data_e24a002249a0af52b445065bc207f00d
#
_entry.id   e24a002249a0af52b445065bc207f00d
#
_cell.length_a   1.000
_cell.length_b   1.000
_cell.length_c   1.000
_cell.angle_alpha   90.00
_cell.angle_beta   90.00
_cell.angle_gamma   90.00
#
_symmetry.space_group_name_H-M   'P 1'
#
loop_
_entity.id
_entity.type
_entity.pdbx_description
1 polymer ?
#
loop_
_entity_poly.entity_id
_entity_poly.type
_entity_poly.pdbx_seq_one_letter_code
_entity_poly.pdbx_strand_id
1 'polypeptide(L)'
;MITIDQEKLQRLVEEYKSDFKENIPLELYKWEAVKHFQDNWDIDAEDFPAMLSRSLSKTANLLASMSNFPRKMIEKYATLYPEEIKEFFSILFDESLDLKERIDTFIAGIEQVHKKWDVKGGRNHYQTFNVVSTYLWLRYPNKYYIYKPSVAKILFDKLGIEIKLTPLKANAVIKTYELYDSISNHLLEDQELKAMFEKVITPSCYPDNLMRTATVDLGYYLKKKKGTPVTTSKATEKKYWMYAPGENASKWERCLKQNIIC
;
A
#
# COMPACT_ATOMS: atom_id res chain seq x y z
N MET A 1 0.45 14.57 -19.36
CA MET A 1 -0.32 13.31 -19.41
C MET A 1 0.58 12.24 -19.99
N ILE A 2 0.68 11.07 -19.36
CA ILE A 2 1.52 9.96 -19.84
C ILE A 2 0.77 9.23 -20.95
N THR A 3 1.38 9.07 -22.11
CA THR A 3 0.81 8.28 -23.21
C THR A 3 1.06 6.80 -22.93
N ILE A 4 0.00 6.00 -22.94
CA ILE A 4 0.05 4.56 -22.71
C ILE A 4 -0.26 3.81 -24.01
N ASP A 5 0.45 2.73 -24.24
CA ASP A 5 0.12 1.73 -25.27
C ASP A 5 -1.18 0.99 -24.86
N GLN A 6 -2.28 1.35 -25.52
CA GLN A 6 -3.61 0.84 -25.18
C GLN A 6 -3.74 -0.67 -25.42
N GLU A 7 -3.07 -1.22 -26.42
CA GLU A 7 -3.09 -2.67 -26.67
C GLU A 7 -2.36 -3.45 -25.58
N LYS A 8 -1.24 -2.92 -25.09
CA LYS A 8 -0.52 -3.52 -23.96
C LYS A 8 -1.38 -3.46 -22.69
N LEU A 9 -2.00 -2.30 -22.43
CA LEU A 9 -2.86 -2.15 -21.26
C LEU A 9 -4.04 -3.13 -21.33
N GLN A 10 -4.74 -3.23 -22.47
CA GLN A 10 -5.86 -4.16 -22.65
C GLN A 10 -5.42 -5.61 -22.37
N ARG A 11 -4.26 -6.04 -22.86
CA ARG A 11 -3.74 -7.40 -22.59
C ARG A 11 -3.52 -7.63 -21.09
N LEU A 12 -3.02 -6.64 -20.35
CA LEU A 12 -2.83 -6.76 -18.91
C LEU A 12 -4.17 -6.82 -18.16
N VAL A 13 -5.18 -6.11 -18.65
CA VAL A 13 -6.54 -6.14 -18.09
C VAL A 13 -7.20 -7.49 -18.35
N GLU A 14 -7.06 -8.05 -19.56
CA GLU A 14 -7.58 -9.39 -19.86
C GLU A 14 -6.91 -10.48 -18.99
N GLU A 15 -5.59 -10.37 -18.78
CA GLU A 15 -4.86 -11.25 -17.87
C GLU A 15 -5.38 -11.13 -16.42
N TYR A 16 -5.66 -9.91 -15.95
CA TYR A 16 -6.24 -9.67 -14.64
C TYR A 16 -7.66 -10.23 -14.50
N LYS A 17 -8.50 -10.05 -15.53
CA LYS A 17 -9.85 -10.63 -15.56
C LYS A 17 -9.83 -12.16 -15.54
N SER A 18 -8.88 -12.79 -16.24
CA SER A 18 -8.78 -14.26 -16.27
C SER A 18 -8.54 -14.87 -14.89
N ASP A 19 -7.77 -14.18 -14.04
CA ASP A 19 -7.43 -14.64 -12.68
C ASP A 19 -8.31 -14.00 -11.60
N PHE A 20 -9.32 -13.22 -11.97
CA PHE A 20 -10.11 -12.39 -11.07
C PHE A 20 -10.73 -13.19 -9.91
N LYS A 21 -11.35 -14.34 -10.22
CA LYS A 21 -12.04 -15.17 -9.23
C LYS A 21 -11.11 -15.71 -8.14
N GLU A 22 -9.86 -15.95 -8.50
CA GLU A 22 -8.85 -16.49 -7.57
C GLU A 22 -8.14 -15.36 -6.81
N ASN A 23 -7.93 -14.22 -7.45
CA ASN A 23 -7.14 -13.13 -6.91
C ASN A 23 -7.97 -12.20 -6.01
N ILE A 24 -9.12 -11.72 -6.47
CA ILE A 24 -9.89 -10.67 -5.80
C ILE A 24 -10.36 -11.04 -4.39
N PRO A 25 -10.83 -12.25 -4.08
CA PRO A 25 -11.22 -12.60 -2.70
C PRO A 25 -10.08 -12.42 -1.68
N LEU A 26 -8.83 -12.55 -2.12
CA LEU A 26 -7.65 -12.37 -1.27
C LEU A 26 -7.26 -10.90 -1.12
N GLU A 27 -7.76 -10.02 -1.97
CA GLU A 27 -7.35 -8.62 -2.09
C GLU A 27 -8.46 -7.64 -1.65
N LEU A 28 -9.68 -8.12 -1.35
CA LEU A 28 -10.83 -7.29 -0.93
C LEU A 28 -10.52 -6.43 0.32
N TYR A 29 -9.55 -6.83 1.13
CA TYR A 29 -9.10 -6.05 2.28
C TYR A 29 -8.72 -4.59 1.92
N LYS A 30 -8.37 -4.30 0.65
CA LYS A 30 -8.08 -2.94 0.19
C LYS A 30 -9.35 -2.08 0.21
N TRP A 31 -10.45 -2.58 -0.36
CA TRP A 31 -11.74 -1.90 -0.37
C TRP A 31 -12.34 -1.80 1.04
N GLU A 32 -12.15 -2.85 1.85
CA GLU A 32 -12.58 -2.84 3.26
C GLU A 32 -11.77 -1.82 4.08
N ALA A 33 -10.46 -1.70 3.85
CA ALA A 33 -9.62 -0.73 4.55
C ALA A 33 -10.04 0.71 4.24
N VAL A 34 -10.34 1.01 2.96
CA VAL A 34 -10.87 2.33 2.56
C VAL A 34 -12.20 2.61 3.26
N LYS A 35 -13.17 1.70 3.14
CA LYS A 35 -14.48 1.86 3.77
C LYS A 35 -14.37 2.10 5.27
N HIS A 36 -13.57 1.25 5.93
CA HIS A 36 -13.35 1.35 7.37
C HIS A 36 -12.70 2.68 7.77
N PHE A 37 -11.70 3.16 7.00
CA PHE A 37 -11.08 4.45 7.26
C PHE A 37 -12.09 5.58 7.11
N GLN A 38 -12.87 5.61 6.01
CA GLN A 38 -13.90 6.62 5.77
C GLN A 38 -14.95 6.67 6.88
N ASP A 39 -15.35 5.52 7.39
CA ASP A 39 -16.38 5.41 8.44
C ASP A 39 -15.87 5.85 9.84
N ASN A 40 -14.55 5.89 10.06
CA ASN A 40 -13.98 6.14 11.38
C ASN A 40 -13.10 7.40 11.47
N TRP A 41 -12.73 8.00 10.34
CA TRP A 41 -11.86 9.18 10.34
C TRP A 41 -12.63 10.44 10.69
N ASP A 42 -12.20 11.09 11.76
CA ASP A 42 -12.68 12.40 12.18
C ASP A 42 -11.52 13.20 12.76
N ILE A 43 -11.03 14.21 12.02
CA ILE A 43 -9.88 15.03 12.43
C ILE A 43 -10.17 15.85 13.69
N ASP A 44 -11.46 16.12 13.96
CA ASP A 44 -11.90 16.92 15.09
C ASP A 44 -12.30 16.08 16.31
N ALA A 45 -12.06 14.75 16.26
CA ALA A 45 -12.29 13.87 17.39
C ALA A 45 -11.56 14.35 18.66
N GLU A 46 -12.25 14.34 19.79
CA GLU A 46 -11.69 14.72 21.09
C GLU A 46 -10.45 13.87 21.47
N ASP A 47 -10.53 12.55 21.25
CA ASP A 47 -9.40 11.64 21.38
C ASP A 47 -8.84 11.29 19.99
N PHE A 48 -8.01 12.18 19.44
CA PHE A 48 -7.37 12.00 18.13
C PHE A 48 -6.52 10.72 18.06
N PRO A 49 -5.67 10.35 19.05
CA PRO A 49 -4.93 9.10 19.04
C PRO A 49 -5.81 7.86 18.93
N ALA A 50 -6.88 7.78 19.69
CA ALA A 50 -7.82 6.65 19.64
C ALA A 50 -8.57 6.60 18.30
N MET A 51 -9.00 7.74 17.77
CA MET A 51 -9.62 7.86 16.46
C MET A 51 -8.67 7.38 15.36
N LEU A 52 -7.41 7.84 15.35
CA LEU A 52 -6.41 7.44 14.36
C LEU A 52 -6.14 5.93 14.39
N SER A 53 -5.95 5.36 15.58
CA SER A 53 -5.74 3.92 15.75
C SER A 53 -6.93 3.11 15.25
N ARG A 54 -8.17 3.53 15.57
CA ARG A 54 -9.39 2.90 15.07
C ARG A 54 -9.49 2.99 13.55
N SER A 55 -9.28 4.17 12.96
CA SER A 55 -9.36 4.38 11.51
C SER A 55 -8.34 3.53 10.73
N LEU A 56 -7.15 3.30 11.30
CA LEU A 56 -6.10 2.49 10.68
C LEU A 56 -6.19 0.98 11.01
N SER A 57 -7.17 0.52 11.78
CA SER A 57 -7.22 -0.86 12.30
C SER A 57 -7.28 -1.94 11.20
N LYS A 58 -7.86 -1.65 10.04
CA LYS A 58 -7.96 -2.56 8.88
C LYS A 58 -6.78 -2.46 7.89
N THR A 59 -5.71 -1.74 8.22
CA THR A 59 -4.59 -1.49 7.29
C THR A 59 -3.38 -2.41 7.50
N ALA A 60 -3.50 -3.51 8.24
CA ALA A 60 -2.37 -4.38 8.56
C ALA A 60 -1.59 -4.85 7.32
N ASN A 61 -2.30 -5.27 6.26
CA ASN A 61 -1.68 -5.74 5.02
C ASN A 61 -1.06 -4.61 4.16
N LEU A 62 -1.37 -3.35 4.48
CA LEU A 62 -0.90 -2.16 3.77
C LEU A 62 0.22 -1.44 4.52
N LEU A 63 0.08 -1.32 5.85
CA LEU A 63 0.92 -0.51 6.72
C LEU A 63 1.67 -1.32 7.78
N ALA A 64 1.86 -2.61 7.56
CA ALA A 64 2.71 -3.46 8.39
C ALA A 64 3.35 -4.59 7.57
N SER A 65 4.54 -5.00 7.97
CA SER A 65 5.24 -6.18 7.46
C SER A 65 6.13 -6.74 8.58
N MET A 66 6.79 -7.87 8.34
CA MET A 66 7.62 -8.54 9.37
C MET A 66 8.68 -7.65 10.03
N SER A 67 9.20 -6.64 9.33
CA SER A 67 10.28 -5.76 9.82
C SER A 67 9.96 -4.27 9.66
N ASN A 68 8.74 -3.91 9.22
CA ASN A 68 8.37 -2.54 8.92
C ASN A 68 7.00 -2.22 9.54
N PHE A 69 6.94 -1.26 10.46
CA PHE A 69 5.78 -1.00 11.32
C PHE A 69 5.28 0.45 11.23
N PRO A 70 4.99 0.99 10.04
CA PRO A 70 4.58 2.39 9.90
C PRO A 70 3.33 2.72 10.70
N ARG A 71 2.32 1.84 10.74
CA ARG A 71 1.09 2.03 11.52
C ARG A 71 1.41 2.17 13.00
N LYS A 72 2.16 1.25 13.60
CA LYS A 72 2.51 1.32 15.02
C LYS A 72 3.30 2.58 15.38
N MET A 73 4.14 3.05 14.45
CA MET A 73 4.94 4.26 14.68
C MET A 73 4.09 5.51 14.64
N ILE A 74 3.18 5.66 13.68
CA ILE A 74 2.30 6.85 13.62
C ILE A 74 1.31 6.87 14.81
N GLU A 75 0.77 5.72 15.21
CA GLU A 75 -0.07 5.59 16.41
C GLU A 75 0.70 6.00 17.67
N LYS A 76 1.97 5.58 17.79
CA LYS A 76 2.84 5.97 18.91
C LYS A 76 3.11 7.48 18.92
N TYR A 77 3.41 8.07 17.76
CA TYR A 77 3.62 9.52 17.69
C TYR A 77 2.35 10.30 18.01
N ALA A 78 1.19 9.86 17.54
CA ALA A 78 -0.08 10.46 17.88
C ALA A 78 -0.37 10.42 19.38
N THR A 79 0.03 9.35 20.08
CA THR A 79 -0.10 9.27 21.55
C THR A 79 0.86 10.22 22.28
N LEU A 80 2.08 10.41 21.79
CA LEU A 80 3.09 11.23 22.44
C LEU A 80 3.04 12.71 22.05
N TYR A 81 2.61 13.01 20.85
CA TYR A 81 2.61 14.33 20.22
C TYR A 81 1.31 14.55 19.43
N PRO A 82 0.13 14.49 20.10
CA PRO A 82 -1.17 14.47 19.42
C PRO A 82 -1.40 15.70 18.54
N GLU A 83 -1.06 16.89 19.02
CA GLU A 83 -1.32 18.13 18.30
C GLU A 83 -0.45 18.25 17.02
N GLU A 84 0.84 17.91 17.12
CA GLU A 84 1.72 17.95 15.95
C GLU A 84 1.28 16.93 14.91
N ILE A 85 0.90 15.71 15.30
CA ILE A 85 0.45 14.68 14.36
C ILE A 85 -0.90 15.05 13.73
N LYS A 86 -1.80 15.62 14.52
CA LYS A 86 -3.09 16.16 14.03
C LYS A 86 -2.86 17.27 12.99
N GLU A 87 -1.96 18.20 13.26
CA GLU A 87 -1.57 19.28 12.34
C GLU A 87 -1.00 18.71 11.03
N PHE A 88 -0.09 17.72 11.11
CA PHE A 88 0.49 17.12 9.91
C PHE A 88 -0.55 16.41 9.05
N PHE A 89 -1.51 15.71 9.64
CA PHE A 89 -2.63 15.13 8.88
C PHE A 89 -3.56 16.21 8.33
N SER A 90 -3.79 17.29 9.05
CA SER A 90 -4.60 18.42 8.54
C SER A 90 -3.97 19.04 7.29
N ILE A 91 -2.65 19.27 7.31
CA ILE A 91 -1.91 19.78 6.13
C ILE A 91 -1.92 18.73 4.99
N LEU A 92 -1.65 17.45 5.31
CA LEU A 92 -1.64 16.39 4.29
C LEU A 92 -2.98 16.28 3.55
N PHE A 93 -4.07 16.50 4.26
CA PHE A 93 -5.43 16.37 3.73
C PHE A 93 -6.05 17.69 3.26
N ASP A 94 -5.34 18.80 3.37
CA ASP A 94 -5.81 20.08 2.83
C ASP A 94 -5.62 20.15 1.31
N GLU A 95 -6.70 19.93 0.58
CA GLU A 95 -6.70 19.92 -0.88
C GLU A 95 -6.56 21.32 -1.51
N SER A 96 -6.52 22.39 -0.74
CA SER A 96 -6.21 23.74 -1.22
C SER A 96 -4.71 23.95 -1.46
N LEU A 97 -3.86 23.12 -0.85
CA LEU A 97 -2.41 23.17 -0.97
C LEU A 97 -1.90 22.26 -2.09
N ASP A 98 -0.71 22.56 -2.64
CA ASP A 98 -0.05 21.71 -3.63
C ASP A 98 0.28 20.32 -3.05
N LEU A 99 0.02 19.27 -3.85
CA LEU A 99 0.21 17.88 -3.40
C LEU A 99 1.65 17.57 -3.00
N LYS A 100 2.64 18.10 -3.74
CA LYS A 100 4.05 17.88 -3.42
C LYS A 100 4.39 18.54 -2.09
N GLU A 101 3.94 19.76 -1.88
CA GLU A 101 4.16 20.51 -0.63
C GLU A 101 3.56 19.76 0.56
N ARG A 102 2.33 19.27 0.45
CA ARG A 102 1.66 18.49 1.50
C ARG A 102 2.44 17.24 1.89
N ILE A 103 2.89 16.47 0.89
CA ILE A 103 3.66 15.24 1.11
C ILE A 103 5.01 15.57 1.77
N ASP A 104 5.74 16.56 1.26
CA ASP A 104 7.06 16.93 1.76
C ASP A 104 6.96 17.50 3.20
N THR A 105 5.94 18.33 3.49
CA THR A 105 5.68 18.87 4.83
C THR A 105 5.36 17.76 5.83
N PHE A 106 4.50 16.81 5.47
CA PHE A 106 4.19 15.68 6.33
C PHE A 106 5.43 14.87 6.68
N ILE A 107 6.25 14.50 5.69
CA ILE A 107 7.47 13.71 5.93
C ILE A 107 8.47 14.49 6.78
N ALA A 108 8.69 15.79 6.51
CA ALA A 108 9.58 16.63 7.28
C ALA A 108 9.11 16.79 8.74
N GLY A 109 7.81 16.96 8.95
CA GLY A 109 7.22 17.03 10.29
C GLY A 109 7.42 15.74 11.08
N ILE A 110 7.15 14.59 10.46
CA ILE A 110 7.39 13.28 11.07
C ILE A 110 8.87 13.07 11.43
N GLU A 111 9.80 13.51 10.57
CA GLU A 111 11.23 13.42 10.89
C GLU A 111 11.61 14.27 12.12
N GLN A 112 10.99 15.45 12.28
CA GLN A 112 11.21 16.29 13.47
C GLN A 112 10.69 15.62 14.74
N VAL A 113 9.46 15.07 14.71
CA VAL A 113 8.89 14.31 15.83
C VAL A 113 9.73 13.07 16.14
N HIS A 114 10.19 12.35 15.10
CA HIS A 114 11.06 11.19 15.26
C HIS A 114 12.36 11.55 15.99
N LYS A 115 13.05 12.64 15.62
CA LYS A 115 14.26 13.11 16.27
C LYS A 115 14.03 13.50 17.74
N LYS A 116 12.87 14.09 18.07
CA LYS A 116 12.49 14.37 19.47
C LYS A 116 12.34 13.09 20.28
N TRP A 117 11.77 12.04 19.68
CA TRP A 117 11.52 10.76 20.32
C TRP A 117 12.75 9.85 20.40
N ASP A 118 13.49 9.70 19.31
CA ASP A 118 14.67 8.81 19.20
C ASP A 118 15.98 9.59 19.42
N VAL A 119 16.12 10.17 20.60
CA VAL A 119 17.29 11.02 20.99
C VAL A 119 18.63 10.29 20.81
N LYS A 120 18.64 8.94 21.00
CA LYS A 120 19.86 8.14 20.85
C LYS A 120 20.14 7.78 19.39
N GLY A 121 19.17 7.93 18.51
CA GLY A 121 19.24 7.52 17.11
C GLY A 121 19.22 5.98 16.90
N GLY A 122 19.13 5.58 15.64
CA GLY A 122 19.20 4.18 15.24
C GLY A 122 17.87 3.49 14.98
N ARG A 123 16.74 4.16 15.28
CA ARG A 123 15.39 3.63 14.94
C ARG A 123 14.89 4.24 13.64
N ASN A 124 13.84 3.63 13.08
CA ASN A 124 13.20 4.10 11.86
C ASN A 124 11.75 4.50 12.16
N HIS A 125 11.30 5.64 11.62
CA HIS A 125 9.90 6.07 11.71
C HIS A 125 8.98 5.37 10.71
N TYR A 126 9.52 4.76 9.64
CA TYR A 126 8.82 4.05 8.57
C TYR A 126 7.80 4.88 7.77
N GLN A 127 7.67 6.19 8.01
CA GLN A 127 6.73 7.05 7.28
C GLN A 127 7.36 7.47 5.94
N THR A 128 7.26 6.60 4.96
CA THR A 128 7.81 6.78 3.61
C THR A 128 6.77 7.34 2.65
N PHE A 129 7.15 7.72 1.45
CA PHE A 129 6.23 8.15 0.38
C PHE A 129 5.14 7.11 0.07
N ASN A 130 5.45 5.82 0.19
CA ASN A 130 4.46 4.75 0.10
C ASN A 130 3.40 4.86 1.19
N VAL A 131 3.81 5.08 2.42
CA VAL A 131 2.91 5.18 3.57
C VAL A 131 2.05 6.44 3.48
N VAL A 132 2.66 7.59 3.16
CA VAL A 132 1.94 8.86 3.00
C VAL A 132 0.92 8.79 1.87
N SER A 133 1.29 8.18 0.73
CA SER A 133 0.33 7.95 -0.36
C SER A 133 -0.80 7.00 0.02
N THR A 134 -0.55 6.05 0.93
CA THR A 134 -1.60 5.19 1.48
C THR A 134 -2.59 5.99 2.32
N TYR A 135 -2.14 6.95 3.14
CA TYR A 135 -3.04 7.84 3.89
C TYR A 135 -3.88 8.72 2.96
N LEU A 136 -3.27 9.29 1.92
CA LEU A 136 -4.00 10.07 0.90
C LEU A 136 -5.08 9.23 0.20
N TRP A 137 -4.75 8.01 -0.20
CA TRP A 137 -5.70 7.09 -0.83
C TRP A 137 -6.83 6.66 0.13
N LEU A 138 -6.52 6.38 1.39
CA LEU A 138 -7.55 6.07 2.39
C LEU A 138 -8.51 7.24 2.59
N ARG A 139 -8.01 8.48 2.61
CA ARG A 139 -8.82 9.69 2.84
C ARG A 139 -9.60 10.12 1.60
N TYR A 140 -8.98 10.05 0.43
CA TYR A 140 -9.53 10.50 -0.84
C TYR A 140 -9.37 9.42 -1.93
N PRO A 141 -10.07 8.27 -1.78
CA PRO A 141 -9.95 7.14 -2.70
C PRO A 141 -10.39 7.45 -4.13
N ASN A 142 -11.20 8.49 -4.31
CA ASN A 142 -11.63 9.00 -5.62
C ASN A 142 -10.58 9.90 -6.31
N LYS A 143 -9.45 10.18 -5.64
CA LYS A 143 -8.46 11.13 -6.15
C LYS A 143 -7.04 10.58 -6.15
N TYR A 144 -6.68 9.78 -5.15
CA TYR A 144 -5.31 9.30 -4.95
C TYR A 144 -5.20 7.79 -5.04
N TYR A 145 -3.96 7.31 -5.05
CA TYR A 145 -3.59 5.90 -5.17
C TYR A 145 -2.47 5.57 -4.19
N ILE A 146 -2.27 4.28 -3.93
CA ILE A 146 -1.07 3.83 -3.20
C ILE A 146 0.13 3.85 -4.16
N TYR A 147 1.14 4.66 -3.83
CA TYR A 147 2.43 4.64 -4.51
C TYR A 147 3.35 3.60 -3.88
N LYS A 148 3.74 2.58 -4.63
CA LYS A 148 4.77 1.63 -4.24
C LYS A 148 5.81 1.54 -5.35
N PRO A 149 7.08 1.96 -5.10
CA PRO A 149 8.10 2.06 -6.15
C PRO A 149 8.26 0.79 -7.00
N SER A 150 8.22 -0.38 -6.36
CA SER A 150 8.35 -1.67 -7.04
C SER A 150 7.13 -2.04 -7.89
N VAL A 151 5.94 -1.57 -7.55
CA VAL A 151 4.70 -1.74 -8.33
C VAL A 151 4.71 -0.77 -9.51
N ALA A 152 4.98 0.50 -9.24
CA ALA A 152 5.09 1.53 -10.27
C ALA A 152 6.09 1.12 -11.36
N LYS A 153 7.29 0.65 -10.95
CA LYS A 153 8.31 0.18 -11.91
C LYS A 153 7.79 -0.94 -12.83
N ILE A 154 7.07 -1.92 -12.28
CA ILE A 154 6.51 -3.03 -13.08
C ILE A 154 5.50 -2.52 -14.11
N LEU A 155 4.62 -1.60 -13.72
CA LEU A 155 3.64 -1.01 -14.61
C LEU A 155 4.31 -0.21 -15.73
N PHE A 156 5.29 0.66 -15.41
CA PHE A 156 6.06 1.38 -16.39
C PHE A 156 6.76 0.42 -17.37
N ASP A 157 7.46 -0.60 -16.86
CA ASP A 157 8.16 -1.60 -17.67
C ASP A 157 7.18 -2.36 -18.61
N LYS A 158 6.05 -2.85 -18.09
CA LYS A 158 5.08 -3.63 -18.87
C LYS A 158 4.34 -2.81 -19.93
N LEU A 159 4.13 -1.53 -19.67
CA LEU A 159 3.51 -0.59 -20.61
C LEU A 159 4.51 0.04 -21.58
N GLY A 160 5.81 -0.27 -21.43
CA GLY A 160 6.86 0.26 -22.31
C GLY A 160 7.12 1.76 -22.12
N ILE A 161 6.90 2.28 -20.91
CA ILE A 161 7.07 3.68 -20.61
C ILE A 161 8.44 3.91 -19.97
N GLU A 162 9.31 4.63 -20.67
CA GLU A 162 10.64 4.99 -20.19
C GLU A 162 10.60 6.27 -19.35
N ILE A 163 10.54 6.12 -18.04
CA ILE A 163 10.62 7.23 -17.08
C ILE A 163 11.67 6.95 -16.02
N LYS A 164 12.60 7.90 -15.84
CA LYS A 164 13.51 7.90 -14.69
C LYS A 164 12.78 8.47 -13.47
N LEU A 165 12.32 7.59 -12.59
CA LEU A 165 11.77 7.97 -11.29
C LEU A 165 12.87 7.98 -10.24
N THR A 166 12.91 9.04 -9.41
CA THR A 166 13.67 9.03 -8.15
C THR A 166 12.72 8.55 -7.05
N PRO A 167 12.78 7.28 -6.61
CA PRO A 167 11.72 6.65 -5.81
C PRO A 167 11.41 7.33 -4.47
N LEU A 168 12.38 8.05 -3.92
CA LEU A 168 12.30 8.71 -2.61
C LEU A 168 12.01 10.22 -2.74
N LYS A 169 11.15 10.62 -3.67
CA LYS A 169 10.70 12.00 -3.85
C LYS A 169 9.22 12.08 -4.19
N ALA A 170 8.54 13.13 -3.73
CA ALA A 170 7.13 13.38 -4.02
C ALA A 170 6.81 13.40 -5.52
N ASN A 171 7.73 13.88 -6.35
CA ASN A 171 7.57 13.85 -7.81
C ASN A 171 7.36 12.44 -8.38
N ALA A 172 7.94 11.39 -7.77
CA ALA A 172 7.72 10.02 -8.21
C ALA A 172 6.28 9.56 -7.88
N VAL A 173 5.72 10.01 -6.76
CA VAL A 173 4.31 9.79 -6.41
C VAL A 173 3.41 10.42 -7.48
N ILE A 174 3.61 11.72 -7.76
CA ILE A 174 2.81 12.48 -8.72
C ILE A 174 2.87 11.86 -10.12
N LYS A 175 4.07 11.50 -10.61
CA LYS A 175 4.22 10.84 -11.92
C LYS A 175 3.56 9.46 -11.97
N THR A 176 3.55 8.74 -10.87
CA THR A 176 2.84 7.46 -10.79
C THR A 176 1.33 7.67 -10.80
N TYR A 177 0.83 8.74 -10.18
CA TYR A 177 -0.59 9.09 -10.22
C TYR A 177 -1.05 9.43 -11.64
N GLU A 178 -0.26 10.17 -12.43
CA GLU A 178 -0.56 10.43 -13.85
C GLU A 178 -0.72 9.12 -14.66
N LEU A 179 0.14 8.12 -14.40
CA LEU A 179 0.01 6.78 -15.00
C LEU A 179 -1.28 6.09 -14.53
N TYR A 180 -1.52 6.11 -13.23
CA TYR A 180 -2.69 5.45 -12.64
C TYR A 180 -4.00 6.08 -13.09
N ASP A 181 -4.07 7.39 -13.28
CA ASP A 181 -5.24 8.06 -13.86
C ASP A 181 -5.54 7.53 -15.26
N SER A 182 -4.53 7.35 -16.10
CA SER A 182 -4.71 6.80 -17.44
C SER A 182 -5.19 5.34 -17.42
N ILE A 183 -4.67 4.54 -16.47
CA ILE A 183 -5.13 3.15 -16.27
C ILE A 183 -6.56 3.12 -15.73
N SER A 184 -6.87 3.91 -14.71
CA SER A 184 -8.18 4.00 -14.10
C SER A 184 -9.27 4.37 -15.13
N ASN A 185 -8.99 5.35 -15.99
CA ASN A 185 -9.89 5.74 -17.08
C ASN A 185 -10.15 4.57 -18.05
N HIS A 186 -9.13 3.80 -18.39
CA HIS A 186 -9.28 2.60 -19.23
C HIS A 186 -10.12 1.53 -18.54
N LEU A 187 -9.89 1.25 -17.25
CA LEU A 187 -10.70 0.30 -16.48
C LEU A 187 -12.17 0.73 -16.36
N LEU A 188 -12.44 2.04 -16.33
CA LEU A 188 -13.79 2.59 -16.29
C LEU A 188 -14.60 2.30 -17.56
N GLU A 189 -13.94 2.13 -18.69
CA GLU A 189 -14.58 1.81 -19.97
C GLU A 189 -14.90 0.31 -20.10
N ASP A 190 -14.22 -0.56 -19.34
CA ASP A 190 -14.43 -2.00 -19.35
C ASP A 190 -15.67 -2.41 -18.53
N GLN A 191 -16.81 -2.58 -19.24
CA GLN A 191 -18.09 -2.93 -18.62
C GLN A 191 -18.09 -4.33 -18.01
N GLU A 192 -17.32 -5.26 -18.59
CA GLU A 192 -17.20 -6.62 -18.06
C GLU A 192 -16.48 -6.61 -16.71
N LEU A 193 -15.34 -5.92 -16.63
CA LEU A 193 -14.59 -5.78 -15.38
C LEU A 193 -15.43 -5.11 -14.28
N LYS A 194 -16.17 -4.04 -14.63
CA LYS A 194 -17.09 -3.38 -13.69
C LYS A 194 -18.15 -4.35 -13.15
N ALA A 195 -18.80 -5.10 -14.04
CA ALA A 195 -19.78 -6.11 -13.63
C ALA A 195 -19.17 -7.24 -12.78
N MET A 196 -17.89 -7.56 -12.97
CA MET A 196 -17.16 -8.51 -12.11
C MET A 196 -16.96 -7.93 -10.71
N PHE A 197 -16.57 -6.67 -10.57
CA PHE A 197 -16.43 -6.00 -9.28
C PHE A 197 -17.76 -5.84 -8.55
N GLU A 198 -18.83 -5.45 -9.24
CA GLU A 198 -20.16 -5.30 -8.65
C GLU A 198 -20.65 -6.59 -7.94
N LYS A 199 -20.23 -7.76 -8.42
CA LYS A 199 -20.59 -9.07 -7.82
C LYS A 199 -19.83 -9.39 -6.54
N VAL A 200 -18.69 -8.77 -6.29
CA VAL A 200 -17.81 -9.11 -5.17
C VAL A 200 -17.71 -7.98 -4.13
N ILE A 201 -17.97 -6.74 -4.53
CA ILE A 201 -18.02 -5.60 -3.61
C ILE A 201 -19.25 -5.72 -2.73
N THR A 202 -19.05 -5.77 -1.43
CA THR A 202 -20.09 -5.88 -0.41
C THR A 202 -20.29 -4.55 0.31
N PRO A 203 -21.33 -4.37 1.14
CA PRO A 203 -21.51 -3.15 1.96
C PRO A 203 -20.35 -2.85 2.90
N SER A 204 -19.48 -3.82 3.24
CA SER A 204 -18.26 -3.62 4.01
C SER A 204 -17.09 -3.08 3.20
N CYS A 205 -17.23 -3.01 1.88
CA CYS A 205 -16.25 -2.49 0.95
C CYS A 205 -16.59 -1.07 0.50
N TYR A 206 -15.56 -0.31 0.14
CA TYR A 206 -15.72 0.94 -0.58
C TYR A 206 -16.18 0.65 -2.03
N PRO A 207 -17.15 1.37 -2.60
CA PRO A 207 -17.75 1.03 -3.90
C PRO A 207 -16.82 1.24 -5.12
N ASP A 208 -15.74 2.01 -4.98
CA ASP A 208 -14.69 2.25 -6.00
C ASP A 208 -15.22 2.62 -7.39
N ASN A 209 -16.20 3.51 -7.45
CA ASN A 209 -16.90 3.91 -8.69
C ASN A 209 -15.98 4.47 -9.79
N LEU A 210 -14.75 4.89 -9.44
CA LEU A 210 -13.73 5.38 -10.35
C LEU A 210 -12.63 4.36 -10.65
N MET A 211 -12.78 3.10 -10.23
CA MET A 211 -11.82 1.99 -10.46
C MET A 211 -10.37 2.31 -9.99
N ARG A 212 -10.23 3.21 -9.02
CA ARG A 212 -8.91 3.65 -8.52
C ARG A 212 -8.27 2.60 -7.61
N THR A 213 -9.03 1.99 -6.72
CA THR A 213 -8.57 0.87 -5.91
C THR A 213 -8.28 -0.35 -6.78
N ALA A 214 -9.12 -0.61 -7.81
CA ALA A 214 -8.88 -1.64 -8.81
C ALA A 214 -7.59 -1.39 -9.60
N THR A 215 -7.28 -0.14 -9.93
CA THR A 215 -6.01 0.25 -10.56
C THR A 215 -4.80 -0.07 -9.68
N VAL A 216 -4.88 0.23 -8.40
CA VAL A 216 -3.86 -0.16 -7.42
C VAL A 216 -3.71 -1.68 -7.38
N ASP A 217 -4.83 -2.40 -7.31
CA ASP A 217 -4.84 -3.86 -7.24
C ASP A 217 -4.25 -4.52 -8.49
N LEU A 218 -4.55 -4.04 -9.69
CA LEU A 218 -3.94 -4.48 -10.94
C LEU A 218 -2.40 -4.40 -10.86
N GLY A 219 -1.86 -3.30 -10.33
CA GLY A 219 -0.42 -3.15 -10.15
C GLY A 219 0.18 -4.18 -9.18
N TYR A 220 -0.50 -4.46 -8.08
CA TYR A 220 -0.09 -5.49 -7.11
C TYR A 220 -0.19 -6.90 -7.71
N TYR A 221 -1.24 -7.20 -8.45
CA TYR A 221 -1.42 -8.45 -9.18
C TYR A 221 -0.26 -8.71 -10.15
N LEU A 222 0.09 -7.75 -10.99
CA LEU A 222 1.20 -7.86 -11.93
C LEU A 222 2.55 -8.05 -11.23
N LYS A 223 2.73 -7.45 -10.07
CA LYS A 223 3.92 -7.67 -9.25
C LYS A 223 3.98 -9.08 -8.70
N LYS A 224 2.87 -9.64 -8.22
CA LYS A 224 2.77 -11.00 -7.69
C LYS A 224 3.12 -12.03 -8.78
N LYS A 225 2.58 -11.87 -9.97
CA LYS A 225 2.90 -12.74 -11.13
C LYS A 225 4.38 -12.71 -11.54
N LYS A 226 5.04 -11.54 -11.50
CA LYS A 226 6.48 -11.44 -11.80
C LYS A 226 7.35 -12.20 -10.79
N GLY A 227 6.89 -12.35 -9.55
CA GLY A 227 7.59 -13.06 -8.47
C GLY A 227 7.34 -14.57 -8.46
N THR A 228 6.39 -15.08 -9.23
CA THR A 228 6.15 -16.51 -9.38
C THR A 228 6.98 -17.03 -10.55
N PRO A 229 7.97 -17.92 -10.35
CA PRO A 229 8.65 -18.56 -11.47
C PRO A 229 7.62 -19.30 -12.31
N VAL A 230 7.64 -19.10 -13.63
CA VAL A 230 6.88 -19.95 -14.56
C VAL A 230 7.50 -21.34 -14.46
N THR A 231 6.92 -22.20 -13.64
CA THR A 231 7.28 -23.61 -13.58
C THR A 231 6.68 -24.34 -14.75
N THR A 232 7.36 -24.29 -15.89
CA THR A 232 7.26 -25.35 -16.89
C THR A 232 8.15 -26.49 -16.38
N SER A 233 7.59 -27.36 -15.57
CA SER A 233 7.91 -28.78 -15.34
C SER A 233 7.46 -29.19 -13.95
N LYS A 234 7.00 -30.43 -13.82
CA LYS A 234 6.77 -31.12 -12.53
C LYS A 234 8.11 -31.23 -11.76
N ALA A 235 8.49 -30.17 -11.09
CA ALA A 235 9.57 -30.22 -10.10
C ALA A 235 8.93 -30.42 -8.73
N THR A 236 9.35 -31.45 -8.04
CA THR A 236 9.03 -31.71 -6.64
C THR A 236 9.11 -30.43 -5.82
N GLU A 237 7.98 -30.03 -5.25
CA GLU A 237 7.84 -28.83 -4.42
C GLU A 237 8.85 -28.85 -3.27
N LYS A 238 9.94 -28.11 -3.40
CA LYS A 238 10.87 -27.93 -2.27
C LYS A 238 10.20 -26.97 -1.28
N LYS A 239 9.65 -27.52 -0.21
CA LYS A 239 9.14 -26.74 0.91
C LYS A 239 10.32 -26.23 1.74
N TYR A 240 10.44 -24.90 1.85
CA TYR A 240 11.41 -24.27 2.73
C TYR A 240 10.71 -23.88 4.04
N TRP A 241 11.27 -24.34 5.14
CA TRP A 241 10.81 -23.99 6.47
C TRP A 241 11.82 -23.05 7.11
N MET A 242 11.37 -21.89 7.61
CA MET A 242 12.19 -21.04 8.44
C MET A 242 12.06 -21.51 9.88
N TYR A 243 13.15 -21.96 10.45
CA TYR A 243 13.21 -22.46 11.81
C TYR A 243 14.13 -21.59 12.67
N ALA A 244 13.60 -21.05 13.77
CA ALA A 244 14.34 -20.25 14.75
C ALA A 244 14.49 -21.07 16.04
N PRO A 245 15.66 -21.71 16.28
CA PRO A 245 15.86 -22.63 17.40
C PRO A 245 16.11 -21.90 18.73
N GLY A 246 15.22 -21.01 19.13
CA GLY A 246 15.30 -20.17 20.32
C GLY A 246 16.13 -18.90 20.14
N GLU A 247 16.22 -18.09 21.20
CA GLU A 247 16.98 -16.84 21.18
C GLU A 247 18.46 -17.10 20.93
N ASN A 248 19.07 -16.38 19.98
CA ASN A 248 20.44 -16.58 19.52
C ASN A 248 20.75 -18.01 19.08
N ALA A 249 19.79 -18.75 18.55
CA ALA A 249 19.91 -20.13 18.12
C ALA A 249 20.37 -21.10 19.26
N SER A 250 20.06 -20.77 20.51
CA SER A 250 20.52 -21.51 21.71
C SER A 250 20.11 -22.98 21.76
N LYS A 251 19.06 -23.38 21.03
CA LYS A 251 18.61 -24.77 20.95
C LYS A 251 19.11 -25.55 19.73
N TRP A 252 19.92 -24.92 18.88
CA TRP A 252 20.31 -25.47 17.59
C TRP A 252 20.99 -26.82 17.69
N GLU A 253 22.01 -26.94 18.54
CA GLU A 253 22.74 -28.21 18.72
C GLU A 253 21.86 -29.36 19.24
N ARG A 254 20.92 -29.04 20.15
CA ARG A 254 19.98 -30.03 20.68
C ARG A 254 19.02 -30.49 19.58
N CYS A 255 18.48 -29.57 18.78
CA CYS A 255 17.56 -29.90 17.70
C CYS A 255 18.25 -30.75 16.62
N LEU A 256 19.50 -30.44 16.29
CA LEU A 256 20.31 -31.23 15.36
C LEU A 256 20.58 -32.65 15.90
N LYS A 257 21.03 -32.79 17.15
CA LYS A 257 21.36 -34.12 17.76
C LYS A 257 20.13 -35.01 17.87
N GLN A 258 18.95 -34.45 18.10
CA GLN A 258 17.71 -35.19 18.30
C GLN A 258 16.86 -35.31 17.06
N ASN A 259 17.29 -34.67 15.97
CA ASN A 259 16.55 -34.59 14.69
C ASN A 259 15.08 -34.08 14.84
N ILE A 260 14.90 -33.11 15.73
CA ILE A 260 13.60 -32.51 16.08
C ILE A 260 13.58 -31.00 15.86
N ILE A 261 12.39 -30.48 15.68
CA ILE A 261 12.11 -29.02 15.68
C ILE A 261 11.64 -28.67 17.10
N CYS A 262 12.36 -27.76 17.79
CA CYS A 262 12.05 -27.36 19.17
C CYS A 262 11.34 -26.01 19.23
#